data_171e18e165392c23e044d77f0f57cfb8
#
_entry.id   171e18e165392c23e044d77f0f57cfb8
#
_cell.length_a   1.000
_cell.length_b   1.000
_cell.length_c   1.000
_cell.angle_alpha   90.00
_cell.angle_beta   90.00
_cell.angle_gamma   90.00
#
_symmetry.space_group_name_H-M   'P 1'
#
loop_
_entity.id
_entity.type
_entity.pdbx_description
1 polymer ?
#
loop_
_entity_poly.entity_id
_entity_poly.type
_entity_poly.pdbx_seq_one_letter_code
_entity_poly.pdbx_strand_id
1 'polypeptide(L)'
;MKLKVTKVVASLGILAVLSAALCVMVPASQTVEAEELAKETKQQTIPAKTEDKNSGENNSRGTTPSGIEEIKERGVLVAGIPRDDLLAFYEEDGEGNMSGTDVELAKSIAASLGVDIVFSREAANNDELTKQLENGEIDMVVATYSRTLDRALRVRLSEPYLSIGMAVMINKQAAVQRGVTQNPAGYLKTSGEKIAVIAGTSHVDLCRELFPDCEIVETKDYQEAVELVKHNKVFAYFCGELEFYSEICRDRELQIYTDVYVYSDIKDEFCVAVSKENEELQDYVNMYLAMSPGLTINDIHKRYDQYYSGEAQDEENE
;
A
#
# COMPACT_ATOMS: atom_id res chain seq x y z
N MET A 1 -4.50 28.58 6.20
CA MET A 1 -5.33 27.43 6.62
C MET A 1 -4.72 26.89 7.93
N LYS A 2 -5.49 26.76 9.03
CA LYS A 2 -4.98 26.16 10.28
C LYS A 2 -5.12 24.64 10.09
N LEU A 3 -4.00 23.94 9.92
CA LEU A 3 -4.01 22.46 9.88
C LEU A 3 -4.36 21.93 11.27
N LYS A 4 -5.27 20.94 11.29
CA LYS A 4 -5.54 20.15 12.48
C LYS A 4 -4.49 19.06 12.57
N VAL A 5 -3.75 19.05 13.67
CA VAL A 5 -2.71 18.06 13.94
C VAL A 5 -3.07 17.29 15.19
N THR A 6 -3.04 15.97 15.11
CA THR A 6 -3.28 15.08 16.24
C THR A 6 -2.02 14.27 16.51
N LYS A 7 -1.58 14.26 17.78
CA LYS A 7 -0.49 13.38 18.20
C LYS A 7 -1.04 11.98 18.37
N VAL A 8 -0.49 11.02 17.65
CA VAL A 8 -0.80 9.60 17.83
C VAL A 8 0.02 9.09 19.00
N VAL A 9 -0.66 8.80 20.11
CA VAL A 9 -0.10 8.03 21.22
C VAL A 9 -0.59 6.61 21.01
N ALA A 10 0.27 5.71 20.54
CA ALA A 10 -0.04 4.29 20.54
C ALA A 10 -0.17 3.84 22.01
N SER A 11 -1.38 3.92 22.55
CA SER A 11 -1.67 3.34 23.86
C SER A 11 -1.77 1.83 23.71
N LEU A 12 -0.66 1.15 23.91
CA LEU A 12 -0.66 -0.27 24.20
C LEU A 12 -1.39 -0.47 25.54
N GLY A 13 -2.70 -0.77 25.43
CA GLY A 13 -3.49 -1.17 26.56
C GLY A 13 -2.92 -2.47 27.14
N ILE A 14 -2.32 -2.37 28.32
CA ILE A 14 -2.12 -3.54 29.17
C ILE A 14 -3.51 -3.95 29.63
N LEU A 15 -4.19 -4.81 28.87
CA LEU A 15 -5.39 -5.49 29.35
C LEU A 15 -4.91 -6.64 30.24
N ALA A 16 -4.97 -6.43 31.54
CA ALA A 16 -4.89 -7.51 32.49
C ALA A 16 -6.13 -8.39 32.30
N VAL A 17 -5.91 -9.59 31.74
CA VAL A 17 -6.95 -10.60 31.56
C VAL A 17 -7.31 -11.15 32.94
N LEU A 18 -8.47 -10.75 33.46
CA LEU A 18 -9.18 -11.49 34.50
C LEU A 18 -10.12 -12.46 33.78
N SER A 19 -9.68 -13.69 33.64
CA SER A 19 -10.48 -14.80 33.13
C SER A 19 -11.64 -15.11 34.07
N ALA A 20 -12.87 -14.98 33.58
CA ALA A 20 -14.01 -15.67 34.15
C ALA A 20 -14.59 -16.58 33.07
N ALA A 21 -14.33 -17.87 33.22
CA ALA A 21 -14.87 -18.92 32.39
C ALA A 21 -16.39 -18.96 32.50
N LEU A 22 -17.08 -18.90 31.36
CA LEU A 22 -18.47 -19.35 31.25
C LEU A 22 -18.58 -20.34 30.08
N CYS A 23 -18.59 -21.60 30.44
CA CYS A 23 -18.81 -22.74 29.57
C CYS A 23 -20.25 -22.73 29.02
N VAL A 24 -20.46 -22.60 27.73
CA VAL A 24 -21.73 -22.97 27.09
C VAL A 24 -21.42 -23.98 25.99
N MET A 25 -21.84 -25.21 26.26
CA MET A 25 -21.87 -26.30 25.28
C MET A 25 -22.89 -26.02 24.18
N VAL A 26 -22.48 -26.14 22.92
CA VAL A 26 -23.35 -26.35 21.76
C VAL A 26 -22.87 -27.59 21.00
N PRO A 27 -23.78 -28.50 20.59
CA PRO A 27 -23.43 -29.84 20.15
C PRO A 27 -22.95 -29.91 18.70
N ALA A 28 -22.00 -30.82 18.49
CA ALA A 28 -21.49 -31.22 17.18
C ALA A 28 -22.59 -31.90 16.33
N SER A 29 -22.79 -31.37 15.11
CA SER A 29 -23.21 -32.19 13.94
C SER A 29 -23.18 -31.29 12.69
N GLN A 30 -22.25 -31.55 11.82
CA GLN A 30 -22.26 -31.47 10.35
C GLN A 30 -20.88 -31.06 9.82
N THR A 31 -19.96 -31.97 9.88
CA THR A 31 -18.77 -31.97 9.02
C THR A 31 -18.85 -33.23 8.20
N VAL A 32 -19.17 -33.11 6.92
CA VAL A 32 -18.76 -34.01 5.80
C VAL A 32 -19.17 -33.31 4.51
N GLU A 33 -18.25 -33.20 3.56
CA GLU A 33 -18.33 -32.72 2.17
C GLU A 33 -17.65 -31.37 1.86
N ALA A 34 -16.32 -31.35 2.01
CA ALA A 34 -15.47 -30.36 1.33
C ALA A 34 -14.04 -30.86 1.07
N GLU A 35 -13.80 -32.18 1.10
CA GLU A 35 -12.42 -32.73 1.02
C GLU A 35 -12.07 -33.39 -0.34
N GLU A 36 -12.85 -33.18 -1.40
CA GLU A 36 -12.62 -33.90 -2.68
C GLU A 36 -12.38 -33.00 -3.92
N LEU A 37 -12.20 -31.66 -3.77
CA LEU A 37 -11.92 -30.77 -4.91
C LEU A 37 -10.53 -30.11 -4.92
N ALA A 38 -9.65 -30.47 -4.02
CA ALA A 38 -8.32 -29.82 -3.89
C ALA A 38 -7.15 -30.68 -4.37
N LYS A 39 -7.31 -31.54 -5.37
CA LYS A 39 -6.19 -32.34 -5.91
C LYS A 39 -6.19 -32.46 -7.42
N GLU A 40 -6.27 -31.35 -8.14
CA GLU A 40 -5.86 -31.31 -9.57
C GLU A 40 -5.73 -29.86 -10.06
N THR A 41 -4.69 -29.15 -9.61
CA THR A 41 -4.17 -28.04 -10.41
C THR A 41 -2.66 -28.15 -10.43
N LYS A 42 -2.16 -28.88 -11.40
CA LYS A 42 -0.73 -28.97 -11.73
C LYS A 42 -0.30 -27.62 -12.33
N GLN A 43 0.83 -27.13 -11.79
CA GLN A 43 1.68 -26.09 -12.39
C GLN A 43 1.66 -26.15 -13.92
N GLN A 44 1.20 -25.09 -14.55
CA GLN A 44 1.54 -24.76 -15.93
C GLN A 44 2.62 -23.71 -15.95
N THR A 45 3.85 -24.16 -16.05
CA THR A 45 5.00 -23.37 -16.46
C THR A 45 4.79 -22.90 -17.89
N ILE A 46 4.84 -21.62 -18.15
CA ILE A 46 4.81 -21.02 -19.48
C ILE A 46 6.11 -21.44 -20.21
N PRO A 47 6.05 -22.08 -21.40
CA PRO A 47 7.26 -22.45 -22.13
C PRO A 47 7.91 -21.21 -22.76
N ALA A 48 9.21 -21.09 -22.56
CA ALA A 48 10.06 -20.12 -23.24
C ALA A 48 9.92 -20.26 -24.76
N LYS A 49 9.63 -19.15 -25.45
CA LYS A 49 9.58 -19.06 -26.91
C LYS A 49 10.93 -19.37 -27.51
N THR A 50 11.02 -20.47 -28.23
CA THR A 50 12.10 -20.75 -29.18
C THR A 50 12.03 -19.74 -30.33
N GLU A 51 13.16 -19.10 -30.61
CA GLU A 51 13.38 -18.26 -31.78
C GLU A 51 13.28 -19.08 -33.06
N ASP A 52 12.33 -18.75 -33.90
CA ASP A 52 12.35 -19.13 -35.30
C ASP A 52 12.52 -17.87 -36.18
N LYS A 53 13.66 -17.77 -36.83
CA LYS A 53 13.96 -16.71 -37.78
C LYS A 53 13.26 -17.02 -39.10
N ASN A 54 12.29 -16.20 -39.50
CA ASN A 54 12.18 -15.84 -40.91
C ASN A 54 11.31 -14.60 -41.18
N SER A 55 11.95 -13.66 -41.88
CA SER A 55 11.46 -12.67 -42.85
C SER A 55 10.23 -11.84 -42.57
N GLY A 56 10.47 -10.54 -42.30
CA GLY A 56 9.89 -9.43 -43.03
C GLY A 56 8.39 -9.19 -42.95
N GLU A 57 8.02 -8.34 -42.01
CA GLU A 57 7.12 -7.22 -42.29
C GLU A 57 7.07 -6.34 -41.03
N ASN A 58 7.44 -5.08 -41.24
CA ASN A 58 7.38 -4.01 -40.26
C ASN A 58 5.90 -3.79 -39.88
N ASN A 59 5.46 -4.36 -38.76
CA ASN A 59 4.22 -4.00 -38.12
C ASN A 59 4.54 -3.71 -36.64
N SER A 60 4.92 -2.48 -36.36
CA SER A 60 4.87 -1.93 -35.02
C SER A 60 3.42 -1.92 -34.58
N ARG A 61 2.91 -3.05 -34.08
CA ARG A 61 1.72 -3.09 -33.24
C ARG A 61 2.10 -2.41 -31.94
N GLY A 62 1.75 -1.12 -31.83
CA GLY A 62 1.54 -0.53 -30.52
C GLY A 62 0.59 -1.49 -29.77
N THR A 63 1.04 -2.04 -28.64
CA THR A 63 0.19 -2.79 -27.74
C THR A 63 -0.88 -1.83 -27.27
N THR A 64 -2.08 -1.93 -27.84
CA THR A 64 -3.25 -1.23 -27.32
C THR A 64 -3.55 -1.88 -25.98
N PRO A 65 -3.69 -1.11 -24.88
CA PRO A 65 -4.06 -1.66 -23.59
C PRO A 65 -5.35 -2.46 -23.70
N SER A 66 -5.41 -3.60 -23.03
CA SER A 66 -6.52 -4.52 -23.19
C SER A 66 -7.79 -3.97 -22.53
N GLY A 67 -8.87 -3.93 -23.31
CA GLY A 67 -10.22 -3.71 -22.79
C GLY A 67 -10.72 -4.91 -21.98
N ILE A 68 -11.88 -4.79 -21.33
CA ILE A 68 -12.49 -5.88 -20.54
C ILE A 68 -12.69 -7.15 -21.37
N GLU A 69 -13.12 -7.00 -22.63
CA GLU A 69 -13.33 -8.17 -23.51
C GLU A 69 -12.03 -8.93 -23.78
N GLU A 70 -10.92 -8.22 -24.04
CA GLU A 70 -9.61 -8.84 -24.25
C GLU A 70 -9.09 -9.55 -23.00
N ILE A 71 -9.32 -8.94 -21.79
CA ILE A 71 -9.00 -9.57 -20.50
C ILE A 71 -9.80 -10.88 -20.35
N LYS A 72 -11.09 -10.88 -20.66
CA LYS A 72 -11.96 -12.05 -20.60
C LYS A 72 -11.57 -13.12 -21.61
N GLU A 73 -11.25 -12.74 -22.84
CA GLU A 73 -10.78 -13.68 -23.88
C GLU A 73 -9.45 -14.33 -23.50
N ARG A 74 -8.55 -13.57 -22.87
CA ARG A 74 -7.28 -14.06 -22.33
C ARG A 74 -7.48 -14.93 -21.08
N GLY A 75 -8.56 -14.70 -20.32
CA GLY A 75 -8.89 -15.40 -19.09
C GLY A 75 -8.06 -14.98 -17.87
N VAL A 76 -7.26 -13.93 -17.97
CA VAL A 76 -6.33 -13.49 -16.94
C VAL A 76 -6.30 -11.95 -16.84
N LEU A 77 -6.36 -11.42 -15.61
CA LEU A 77 -6.11 -10.03 -15.29
C LEU A 77 -4.68 -9.90 -14.72
N VAL A 78 -3.87 -8.99 -15.26
CA VAL A 78 -2.49 -8.75 -14.80
C VAL A 78 -2.46 -7.52 -13.92
N ALA A 79 -2.20 -7.69 -12.63
CA ALA A 79 -2.09 -6.61 -11.65
C ALA A 79 -0.62 -6.30 -11.33
N GLY A 80 -0.23 -5.04 -11.44
CA GLY A 80 1.10 -4.57 -11.06
C GLY A 80 1.17 -4.22 -9.57
N ILE A 81 2.20 -4.72 -8.91
CA ILE A 81 2.55 -4.45 -7.50
C ILE A 81 4.07 -4.25 -7.42
N PRO A 82 4.61 -3.36 -6.56
CA PRO A 82 6.05 -3.23 -6.38
C PRO A 82 6.72 -4.53 -5.93
N ARG A 83 8.02 -4.69 -6.25
CA ARG A 83 8.79 -5.87 -5.86
C ARG A 83 9.00 -6.01 -4.35
N ASP A 84 9.10 -4.88 -3.66
CA ASP A 84 9.32 -4.84 -2.21
C ASP A 84 7.97 -4.92 -1.49
N ASP A 85 7.89 -5.75 -0.47
CA ASP A 85 6.68 -5.95 0.31
C ASP A 85 6.30 -4.71 1.11
N LEU A 86 5.00 -4.44 1.19
CA LEU A 86 4.41 -3.48 2.08
C LEU A 86 3.38 -4.19 2.96
N LEU A 87 3.75 -4.41 4.23
CA LEU A 87 2.93 -5.11 5.21
C LEU A 87 1.48 -4.62 5.23
N ALA A 88 0.55 -5.54 5.41
CA ALA A 88 -0.89 -5.36 5.38
C ALA A 88 -1.48 -5.02 4.00
N PHE A 89 -0.69 -4.60 3.01
CA PHE A 89 -1.17 -4.24 1.66
C PHE A 89 -0.82 -5.29 0.62
N TYR A 90 0.45 -5.65 0.49
CA TYR A 90 0.93 -6.67 -0.43
C TYR A 90 2.23 -7.29 0.08
N GLU A 91 2.20 -8.59 0.22
CA GLU A 91 3.29 -9.41 0.73
C GLU A 91 3.35 -10.71 -0.05
N GLU A 92 4.56 -11.27 -0.20
CA GLU A 92 4.77 -12.57 -0.81
C GLU A 92 5.40 -13.52 0.22
N ASP A 93 4.79 -14.67 0.43
CA ASP A 93 5.35 -15.70 1.30
C ASP A 93 6.52 -16.46 0.62
N GLY A 94 7.18 -17.34 1.37
CA GLY A 94 8.28 -18.13 0.84
C GLY A 94 7.89 -19.16 -0.25
N GLU A 95 6.61 -19.33 -0.52
CA GLU A 95 6.06 -20.22 -1.54
C GLU A 95 5.54 -19.48 -2.79
N GLY A 96 5.59 -18.14 -2.78
CA GLY A 96 5.14 -17.27 -3.86
C GLY A 96 3.66 -16.91 -3.80
N ASN A 97 2.97 -17.14 -2.67
CA ASN A 97 1.60 -16.73 -2.51
C ASN A 97 1.54 -15.26 -2.09
N MET A 98 0.65 -14.50 -2.77
CA MET A 98 0.42 -13.10 -2.48
C MET A 98 -0.73 -12.91 -1.49
N SER A 99 -0.53 -12.05 -0.48
CA SER A 99 -1.51 -11.67 0.54
C SER A 99 -1.52 -10.16 0.81
N GLY A 100 -2.52 -9.69 1.54
CA GLY A 100 -2.69 -8.29 1.92
C GLY A 100 -3.91 -7.63 1.27
N THR A 101 -4.28 -6.44 1.75
CA THR A 101 -5.52 -5.76 1.36
C THR A 101 -5.59 -5.40 -0.12
N ASP A 102 -4.49 -4.95 -0.71
CA ASP A 102 -4.42 -4.61 -2.14
C ASP A 102 -4.49 -5.87 -3.00
N VAL A 103 -3.83 -6.93 -2.54
CA VAL A 103 -3.90 -8.25 -3.19
C VAL A 103 -5.32 -8.81 -3.14
N GLU A 104 -6.00 -8.73 -1.99
CA GLU A 104 -7.39 -9.17 -1.85
C GLU A 104 -8.35 -8.35 -2.72
N LEU A 105 -8.15 -7.03 -2.80
CA LEU A 105 -8.92 -6.16 -3.68
C LEU A 105 -8.73 -6.57 -5.14
N ALA A 106 -7.48 -6.77 -5.58
CA ALA A 106 -7.16 -7.18 -6.94
C ALA A 106 -7.76 -8.55 -7.29
N LYS A 107 -7.60 -9.56 -6.39
CA LYS A 107 -8.22 -10.88 -6.52
C LYS A 107 -9.74 -10.80 -6.65
N SER A 108 -10.37 -9.94 -5.86
CA SER A 108 -11.81 -9.78 -5.86
C SER A 108 -12.33 -9.12 -7.14
N ILE A 109 -11.61 -8.14 -7.69
CA ILE A 109 -11.92 -7.52 -8.98
C ILE A 109 -11.81 -8.58 -10.10
N ALA A 110 -10.72 -9.37 -10.17
CA ALA A 110 -10.54 -10.42 -11.16
C ALA A 110 -11.65 -11.48 -11.08
N ALA A 111 -11.96 -11.94 -9.86
CA ALA A 111 -13.04 -12.90 -9.63
C ALA A 111 -14.40 -12.37 -10.10
N SER A 112 -14.68 -11.07 -9.89
CA SER A 112 -15.92 -10.45 -10.35
C SER A 112 -16.02 -10.34 -11.87
N LEU A 113 -14.88 -10.26 -12.59
CA LEU A 113 -14.80 -10.36 -14.05
C LEU A 113 -14.89 -11.79 -14.57
N GLY A 114 -14.73 -12.79 -13.68
CA GLY A 114 -14.72 -14.21 -14.04
C GLY A 114 -13.41 -14.66 -14.68
N VAL A 115 -12.28 -14.05 -14.30
CA VAL A 115 -10.93 -14.36 -14.82
C VAL A 115 -9.96 -14.66 -13.68
N ASP A 116 -8.86 -15.34 -14.01
CA ASP A 116 -7.75 -15.54 -13.10
C ASP A 116 -6.95 -14.22 -12.90
N ILE A 117 -6.10 -14.18 -11.87
CA ILE A 117 -5.22 -13.04 -11.62
C ILE A 117 -3.76 -13.47 -11.60
N VAL A 118 -2.90 -12.60 -12.16
CA VAL A 118 -1.45 -12.71 -12.07
C VAL A 118 -0.90 -11.40 -11.55
N PHE A 119 0.04 -11.47 -10.60
CA PHE A 119 0.73 -10.31 -10.07
C PHE A 119 2.08 -10.13 -10.77
N SER A 120 2.31 -8.96 -11.36
CA SER A 120 3.61 -8.54 -11.87
C SER A 120 4.35 -7.76 -10.77
N ARG A 121 5.52 -8.25 -10.36
CA ARG A 121 6.36 -7.67 -9.29
C ARG A 121 7.72 -7.18 -9.81
N GLU A 122 7.79 -6.77 -11.07
CA GLU A 122 9.04 -6.32 -11.68
C GLU A 122 9.38 -4.87 -11.33
N ALA A 123 8.38 -4.04 -11.09
CA ALA A 123 8.53 -2.63 -10.80
C ALA A 123 9.14 -2.38 -9.41
N ALA A 124 10.06 -1.42 -9.32
CA ALA A 124 10.65 -1.01 -8.05
C ALA A 124 9.78 0.02 -7.30
N ASN A 125 8.89 0.72 -8.01
CA ASN A 125 8.07 1.81 -7.46
C ASN A 125 6.85 2.09 -8.34
N ASN A 126 5.99 2.99 -7.86
CA ASN A 126 4.75 3.37 -8.55
C ASN A 126 4.98 4.09 -9.90
N ASP A 127 6.13 4.75 -10.10
CA ASP A 127 6.45 5.39 -11.39
C ASP A 127 6.78 4.35 -12.46
N GLU A 128 7.44 3.25 -12.08
CA GLU A 128 7.66 2.12 -12.98
C GLU A 128 6.36 1.38 -13.29
N LEU A 129 5.47 1.18 -12.31
CA LEU A 129 4.12 0.65 -12.55
C LEU A 129 3.31 1.52 -13.51
N THR A 130 3.42 2.86 -13.39
CA THR A 130 2.80 3.78 -14.34
C THR A 130 3.29 3.53 -15.77
N LYS A 131 4.60 3.33 -15.97
CA LYS A 131 5.18 3.01 -17.29
C LYS A 131 4.71 1.65 -17.82
N GLN A 132 4.58 0.66 -16.95
CA GLN A 132 4.05 -0.67 -17.33
C GLN A 132 2.60 -0.57 -17.81
N LEU A 133 1.75 0.26 -17.16
CA LEU A 133 0.38 0.55 -17.65
C LEU A 133 0.41 1.25 -19.02
N GLU A 134 1.27 2.27 -19.19
CA GLU A 134 1.41 2.99 -20.47
C GLU A 134 1.87 2.08 -21.60
N ASN A 135 2.70 1.08 -21.29
CA ASN A 135 3.20 0.10 -22.25
C ASN A 135 2.24 -1.08 -22.49
N GLY A 136 1.16 -1.22 -21.71
CA GLY A 136 0.26 -2.36 -21.78
C GLY A 136 0.87 -3.68 -21.30
N GLU A 137 1.86 -3.60 -20.41
CA GLU A 137 2.52 -4.76 -19.78
C GLU A 137 1.66 -5.33 -18.65
N ILE A 138 0.85 -4.48 -18.01
CA ILE A 138 -0.10 -4.80 -16.95
C ILE A 138 -1.46 -4.13 -17.26
N ASP A 139 -2.55 -4.71 -16.73
CA ASP A 139 -3.91 -4.21 -16.94
C ASP A 139 -4.32 -3.17 -15.89
N MET A 140 -3.89 -3.38 -14.64
CA MET A 140 -4.18 -2.47 -13.54
C MET A 140 -3.04 -2.43 -12.51
N VAL A 141 -3.04 -1.37 -11.70
CA VAL A 141 -2.21 -1.23 -10.50
C VAL A 141 -3.12 -1.15 -9.28
N VAL A 142 -2.85 -2.00 -8.28
CA VAL A 142 -3.45 -1.94 -6.95
C VAL A 142 -2.30 -2.08 -5.94
N ALA A 143 -1.73 -0.95 -5.51
CA ALA A 143 -0.45 -0.93 -4.80
C ALA A 143 -0.29 0.35 -3.97
N THR A 144 -1.24 0.66 -3.08
CA THR A 144 -1.26 1.95 -2.37
C THR A 144 -0.98 3.14 -3.31
N TYR A 145 -1.59 3.08 -4.49
CA TYR A 145 -1.29 4.02 -5.57
C TYR A 145 -1.98 5.35 -5.33
N SER A 146 -1.20 6.38 -4.93
CA SER A 146 -1.73 7.71 -4.60
C SER A 146 -2.39 8.38 -5.80
N ARG A 147 -3.56 8.97 -5.59
CA ARG A 147 -4.34 9.73 -6.57
C ARG A 147 -3.77 11.13 -6.72
N THR A 148 -3.02 11.38 -7.78
CA THR A 148 -2.41 12.69 -8.06
C THR A 148 -2.80 13.23 -9.42
N LEU A 149 -2.74 14.56 -9.59
CA LEU A 149 -3.03 15.19 -10.89
C LEU A 149 -2.01 14.80 -11.95
N ASP A 150 -0.73 14.65 -11.59
CA ASP A 150 0.32 14.22 -12.51
C ASP A 150 0.03 12.82 -13.07
N ARG A 151 -0.31 11.87 -12.19
CA ARG A 151 -0.69 10.51 -12.60
C ARG A 151 -1.96 10.50 -13.46
N ALA A 152 -2.94 11.36 -13.14
CA ALA A 152 -4.18 11.49 -13.94
C ALA A 152 -3.95 11.97 -15.38
N LEU A 153 -2.83 12.63 -15.66
CA LEU A 153 -2.44 13.00 -17.04
C LEU A 153 -1.95 11.77 -17.84
N ARG A 154 -1.47 10.74 -17.18
CA ARG A 154 -0.80 9.59 -17.79
C ARG A 154 -1.68 8.34 -17.81
N VAL A 155 -2.43 8.09 -16.75
CA VAL A 155 -3.26 6.91 -16.54
C VAL A 155 -4.65 7.31 -16.07
N ARG A 156 -5.60 6.39 -16.07
CA ARG A 156 -6.92 6.57 -15.45
C ARG A 156 -6.87 6.09 -14.00
N LEU A 157 -7.46 6.88 -13.11
CA LEU A 157 -7.51 6.61 -11.68
C LEU A 157 -8.97 6.36 -11.27
N SER A 158 -9.19 5.32 -10.50
CA SER A 158 -10.52 5.05 -9.92
C SER A 158 -10.89 6.06 -8.84
N GLU A 159 -12.11 5.98 -8.33
CA GLU A 159 -12.43 6.53 -7.03
C GLU A 159 -11.55 5.86 -5.95
N PRO A 160 -11.24 6.57 -4.85
CA PRO A 160 -10.34 6.03 -3.84
C PRO A 160 -10.98 4.86 -3.08
N TYR A 161 -10.20 3.79 -2.85
CA TYR A 161 -10.62 2.68 -2.00
C TYR A 161 -10.19 2.83 -0.54
N LEU A 162 -9.18 3.68 -0.28
CA LEU A 162 -8.71 4.02 1.06
C LEU A 162 -8.20 5.47 1.07
N SER A 163 -8.43 6.17 2.19
CA SER A 163 -7.91 7.53 2.42
C SER A 163 -7.20 7.55 3.77
N ILE A 164 -5.92 7.94 3.76
CA ILE A 164 -5.06 8.01 4.95
C ILE A 164 -4.66 9.46 5.24
N GLY A 165 -4.25 9.75 6.49
CA GLY A 165 -3.66 11.02 6.86
C GLY A 165 -2.19 11.08 6.48
N MET A 166 -1.70 12.28 6.14
CA MET A 166 -0.26 12.53 6.05
C MET A 166 0.30 12.80 7.45
N ALA A 167 1.55 12.40 7.69
CA ALA A 167 2.14 12.51 9.01
C ALA A 167 3.61 12.92 8.97
N VAL A 168 4.12 13.33 10.13
CA VAL A 168 5.55 13.54 10.37
C VAL A 168 5.99 12.77 11.61
N MET A 169 7.09 12.04 11.49
CA MET A 169 7.82 11.48 12.61
C MET A 169 8.90 12.50 13.03
N ILE A 170 8.91 12.89 14.29
CA ILE A 170 9.81 13.93 14.82
C ILE A 170 10.62 13.37 15.98
N ASN A 171 11.93 13.66 16.01
CA ASN A 171 12.80 13.32 17.12
C ASN A 171 12.45 14.16 18.37
N LYS A 172 12.12 13.50 19.49
CA LYS A 172 11.73 14.16 20.75
C LYS A 172 12.83 15.05 21.29
N GLN A 173 14.10 14.59 21.25
CA GLN A 173 15.23 15.37 21.72
C GLN A 173 15.45 16.62 20.85
N ALA A 174 15.27 16.49 19.53
CA ALA A 174 15.34 17.62 18.63
C ALA A 174 14.28 18.68 18.95
N ALA A 175 13.04 18.25 19.23
CA ALA A 175 11.95 19.16 19.62
C ALA A 175 12.24 19.87 20.95
N VAL A 176 12.82 19.16 21.94
CA VAL A 176 13.26 19.75 23.21
C VAL A 176 14.37 20.79 23.02
N GLN A 177 15.41 20.47 22.24
CA GLN A 177 16.53 21.37 21.97
C GLN A 177 16.10 22.68 21.31
N ARG A 178 15.02 22.63 20.50
CA ARG A 178 14.45 23.82 19.82
C ARG A 178 13.36 24.53 20.64
N GLY A 179 12.98 23.97 21.79
CA GLY A 179 11.93 24.56 22.66
C GLY A 179 10.52 24.46 22.06
N VAL A 180 10.27 23.49 21.14
CA VAL A 180 9.01 23.39 20.37
C VAL A 180 8.18 22.17 20.72
N THR A 181 8.34 21.61 21.90
CA THR A 181 7.68 20.39 22.37
C THR A 181 6.15 20.45 22.37
N GLN A 182 5.56 21.65 22.46
CA GLN A 182 4.12 21.83 22.49
C GLN A 182 3.48 21.68 21.09
N ASN A 183 4.18 22.08 20.04
CA ASN A 183 3.69 22.02 18.66
C ASN A 183 4.82 21.86 17.64
N PRO A 184 5.58 20.77 17.68
CA PRO A 184 6.72 20.59 16.78
C PRO A 184 6.30 20.45 15.31
N ALA A 185 5.16 19.84 15.05
CA ALA A 185 4.60 19.73 13.69
C ALA A 185 4.16 21.09 13.10
N GLY A 186 3.64 21.98 13.94
CA GLY A 186 3.31 23.35 13.53
C GLY A 186 4.55 24.21 13.32
N TYR A 187 5.61 23.97 14.06
CA TYR A 187 6.91 24.65 13.92
C TYR A 187 7.55 24.40 12.54
N LEU A 188 7.40 23.19 12.00
CA LEU A 188 7.93 22.85 10.67
C LEU A 188 7.52 23.82 9.56
N LYS A 189 6.32 24.38 9.63
CA LYS A 189 5.79 25.28 8.60
C LYS A 189 6.57 26.57 8.38
N THR A 190 7.36 26.98 9.37
CA THR A 190 8.09 28.26 9.36
C THR A 190 9.53 28.13 9.82
N SER A 191 10.07 26.90 9.83
CA SER A 191 11.29 26.61 10.55
C SER A 191 12.56 26.59 9.72
N GLY A 192 12.51 26.34 8.45
CA GLY A 192 13.71 26.09 7.64
C GLY A 192 14.49 24.82 8.07
N GLU A 193 13.87 23.91 8.80
CA GLU A 193 14.46 22.64 9.22
C GLU A 193 14.61 21.67 8.06
N LYS A 194 15.37 20.58 8.26
CA LYS A 194 15.48 19.49 7.30
C LYS A 194 14.38 18.48 7.51
N ILE A 195 13.71 18.08 6.43
CA ILE A 195 12.68 17.03 6.41
C ILE A 195 13.11 15.93 5.44
N ALA A 196 13.18 14.69 5.91
CA ALA A 196 13.39 13.52 5.05
C ALA A 196 12.09 13.14 4.34
N VAL A 197 12.20 12.69 3.10
CA VAL A 197 11.10 12.12 2.28
C VAL A 197 11.70 11.05 1.37
N ILE A 198 10.96 9.97 1.09
CA ILE A 198 11.45 8.94 0.16
C ILE A 198 11.39 9.46 -1.27
N ALA A 199 12.51 9.37 -1.98
CA ALA A 199 12.63 9.79 -3.37
C ALA A 199 11.69 9.01 -4.30
N GLY A 200 11.15 9.68 -5.32
CA GLY A 200 10.25 9.05 -6.32
C GLY A 200 8.84 8.76 -5.81
N THR A 201 8.47 9.26 -4.63
CA THR A 201 7.09 9.21 -4.12
C THR A 201 6.36 10.53 -4.36
N SER A 202 5.03 10.49 -4.43
CA SER A 202 4.17 11.68 -4.49
C SER A 202 4.34 12.59 -3.27
N HIS A 203 4.90 12.07 -2.18
CA HIS A 203 5.13 12.80 -0.95
C HIS A 203 6.21 13.89 -1.07
N VAL A 204 7.14 13.77 -2.04
CA VAL A 204 8.21 14.77 -2.26
C VAL A 204 7.61 16.13 -2.60
N ASP A 205 6.73 16.18 -3.61
CA ASP A 205 6.13 17.44 -4.06
C ASP A 205 5.14 17.98 -3.03
N LEU A 206 4.36 17.11 -2.41
CA LEU A 206 3.45 17.48 -1.33
C LEU A 206 4.22 18.07 -0.14
N CYS A 207 5.36 17.50 0.24
CA CYS A 207 6.21 18.01 1.31
C CYS A 207 6.76 19.41 0.98
N ARG A 208 7.20 19.64 -0.27
CA ARG A 208 7.65 20.96 -0.74
C ARG A 208 6.54 22.01 -0.67
N GLU A 209 5.31 21.63 -1.03
CA GLU A 209 4.16 22.51 -0.95
C GLU A 209 3.79 22.88 0.50
N LEU A 210 3.80 21.90 1.40
CA LEU A 210 3.39 22.07 2.79
C LEU A 210 4.43 22.80 3.64
N PHE A 211 5.72 22.62 3.33
CA PHE A 211 6.85 23.11 4.09
C PHE A 211 7.85 23.87 3.19
N PRO A 212 7.43 24.96 2.54
CA PRO A 212 8.23 25.64 1.53
C PRO A 212 9.53 26.22 2.05
N ASP A 213 9.63 26.50 3.35
CA ASP A 213 10.82 27.05 3.99
C ASP A 213 11.81 25.94 4.42
N CYS A 214 11.41 24.66 4.41
CA CYS A 214 12.22 23.54 4.84
C CYS A 214 13.16 23.02 3.75
N GLU A 215 14.31 22.51 4.16
CA GLU A 215 15.21 21.77 3.27
C GLU A 215 14.72 20.32 3.14
N ILE A 216 14.35 19.88 1.94
CA ILE A 216 13.91 18.51 1.69
C ILE A 216 15.13 17.64 1.41
N VAL A 217 15.27 16.58 2.22
CA VAL A 217 16.31 15.54 2.10
C VAL A 217 15.67 14.29 1.54
N GLU A 218 15.91 14.02 0.26
CA GLU A 218 15.41 12.81 -0.38
C GLU A 218 16.24 11.60 0.04
N THR A 219 15.59 10.53 0.52
CA THR A 219 16.19 9.28 0.95
C THR A 219 15.83 8.16 -0.02
N LYS A 220 16.66 7.12 -0.08
CA LYS A 220 16.42 5.98 -0.98
C LYS A 220 15.28 5.08 -0.50
N ASP A 221 15.15 4.96 0.83
CA ASP A 221 14.19 4.07 1.47
C ASP A 221 13.77 4.61 2.85
N TYR A 222 12.83 3.92 3.43
CA TYR A 222 12.30 4.19 4.76
C TYR A 222 13.38 4.10 5.85
N GLN A 223 14.23 3.08 5.81
CA GLN A 223 15.24 2.84 6.86
C GLN A 223 16.22 4.01 6.96
N GLU A 224 16.69 4.52 5.82
CA GLU A 224 17.54 5.69 5.78
C GLU A 224 16.84 6.92 6.38
N ALA A 225 15.57 7.15 6.06
CA ALA A 225 14.80 8.29 6.59
C ALA A 225 14.68 8.22 8.12
N VAL A 226 14.34 7.06 8.67
CA VAL A 226 14.25 6.84 10.13
C VAL A 226 15.58 7.02 10.82
N GLU A 227 16.66 6.50 10.27
CA GLU A 227 18.00 6.66 10.84
C GLU A 227 18.44 8.15 10.86
N LEU A 228 18.10 8.92 9.83
CA LEU A 228 18.36 10.36 9.82
C LEU A 228 17.60 11.08 10.95
N VAL A 229 16.34 10.69 11.24
CA VAL A 229 15.56 11.23 12.36
C VAL A 229 16.15 10.79 13.70
N LYS A 230 16.44 9.49 13.88
CA LYS A 230 17.03 8.95 15.12
C LYS A 230 18.33 9.70 15.51
N HIS A 231 19.18 9.97 14.53
CA HIS A 231 20.46 10.62 14.72
C HIS A 231 20.41 12.17 14.66
N ASN A 232 19.20 12.75 14.65
CA ASN A 232 18.98 14.20 14.58
C ASN A 232 19.71 14.87 13.38
N LYS A 233 19.83 14.16 12.27
CA LYS A 233 20.38 14.69 11.00
C LYS A 233 19.33 15.47 10.22
N VAL A 234 18.06 15.08 10.38
CA VAL A 234 16.87 15.82 9.97
C VAL A 234 15.97 16.00 11.17
N PHE A 235 15.13 17.04 11.16
CA PHE A 235 14.18 17.30 12.23
C PHE A 235 12.98 16.35 12.17
N ALA A 236 12.52 16.05 10.96
CA ALA A 236 11.36 15.22 10.73
C ALA A 236 11.53 14.30 9.51
N TYR A 237 10.73 13.23 9.48
CA TYR A 237 10.46 12.44 8.28
C TYR A 237 8.97 12.55 7.97
N PHE A 238 8.62 12.82 6.69
CA PHE A 238 7.26 13.01 6.20
C PHE A 238 6.82 11.87 5.31
N CYS A 239 5.72 11.21 5.65
CA CYS A 239 5.04 10.22 4.82
C CYS A 239 3.58 10.02 5.28
N GLY A 240 2.90 8.98 4.79
CA GLY A 240 1.56 8.59 5.26
C GLY A 240 1.57 8.04 6.70
N GLU A 241 0.44 8.16 7.38
CA GLU A 241 0.35 7.71 8.79
C GLU A 241 0.51 6.20 8.95
N LEU A 242 0.16 5.42 7.94
CA LEU A 242 0.21 3.94 8.00
C LEU A 242 1.64 3.41 7.95
N GLU A 243 2.53 4.05 7.18
CA GLU A 243 3.93 3.68 7.16
C GLU A 243 4.56 3.83 8.54
N PHE A 244 4.24 4.92 9.26
CA PHE A 244 4.71 5.09 10.64
C PHE A 244 4.11 4.07 11.58
N TYR A 245 2.84 3.73 11.41
CA TYR A 245 2.20 2.73 12.25
C TYR A 245 2.87 1.37 12.08
N SER A 246 3.09 0.94 10.84
CA SER A 246 3.82 -0.29 10.50
C SER A 246 5.19 -0.34 11.18
N GLU A 247 5.95 0.72 11.06
CA GLU A 247 7.32 0.74 11.60
C GLU A 247 7.39 0.81 13.13
N ILE A 248 6.46 1.50 13.75
CA ILE A 248 6.34 1.51 15.21
C ILE A 248 5.99 0.10 15.72
N CYS A 249 5.16 -0.62 15.01
CA CYS A 249 4.85 -2.00 15.35
C CYS A 249 6.07 -2.91 15.18
N ARG A 250 6.87 -2.70 14.12
CA ARG A 250 8.11 -3.46 13.84
C ARG A 250 9.23 -3.16 14.84
N ASP A 251 9.45 -1.87 15.14
CA ASP A 251 10.48 -1.38 16.07
C ASP A 251 9.85 -0.49 17.15
N ARG A 252 9.44 -1.11 18.27
CA ARG A 252 8.83 -0.40 19.40
C ARG A 252 9.76 0.60 20.08
N GLU A 253 11.07 0.49 19.90
CA GLU A 253 12.03 1.45 20.45
C GLU A 253 11.90 2.82 19.76
N LEU A 254 11.39 2.89 18.53
CA LEU A 254 11.12 4.15 17.86
C LEU A 254 10.26 5.11 18.69
N GLN A 255 9.30 4.57 19.45
CA GLN A 255 8.44 5.37 20.34
C GLN A 255 9.20 6.04 21.49
N ILE A 256 10.38 5.53 21.86
CA ILE A 256 11.23 6.15 22.90
C ILE A 256 11.82 7.47 22.36
N TYR A 257 12.24 7.47 21.12
CA TYR A 257 13.01 8.57 20.51
C TYR A 257 12.16 9.52 19.68
N THR A 258 11.00 9.07 19.21
CA THR A 258 10.19 9.82 18.24
C THR A 258 8.74 9.99 18.70
N ASP A 259 8.08 11.00 18.17
CA ASP A 259 6.63 11.20 18.19
C ASP A 259 6.13 11.33 16.76
N VAL A 260 4.94 10.78 16.48
CA VAL A 260 4.25 10.92 15.20
C VAL A 260 3.08 11.88 15.32
N TYR A 261 3.00 12.81 14.37
CA TYR A 261 1.95 13.84 14.31
C TYR A 261 1.22 13.72 12.96
N VAL A 262 -0.08 13.42 12.99
CA VAL A 262 -0.92 13.28 11.80
C VAL A 262 -1.60 14.59 11.46
N TYR A 263 -1.53 14.98 10.18
CA TYR A 263 -2.26 16.10 9.60
C TYR A 263 -3.59 15.62 9.05
N SER A 264 -4.65 15.64 9.87
CA SER A 264 -5.96 15.08 9.50
C SER A 264 -6.63 15.77 8.33
N ASP A 265 -6.21 17.00 8.01
CA ASP A 265 -6.75 17.81 6.91
C ASP A 265 -6.02 17.57 5.58
N ILE A 266 -4.94 16.77 5.59
CA ILE A 266 -4.16 16.42 4.41
C ILE A 266 -4.28 14.92 4.24
N LYS A 267 -4.83 14.52 3.09
CA LYS A 267 -5.11 13.12 2.79
C LYS A 267 -4.26 12.65 1.63
N ASP A 268 -3.79 11.42 1.72
CA ASP A 268 -3.39 10.61 0.59
C ASP A 268 -4.53 9.64 0.28
N GLU A 269 -4.98 9.63 -0.97
CA GLU A 269 -6.08 8.80 -1.44
C GLU A 269 -5.53 7.69 -2.32
N PHE A 270 -5.68 6.45 -1.90
CA PHE A 270 -5.24 5.29 -2.69
C PHE A 270 -6.34 4.85 -3.64
N CYS A 271 -5.97 4.67 -4.90
CA CYS A 271 -6.87 4.30 -5.98
C CYS A 271 -6.30 3.13 -6.80
N VAL A 272 -7.15 2.52 -7.61
CA VAL A 272 -6.74 1.60 -8.67
C VAL A 272 -6.40 2.42 -9.90
N ALA A 273 -5.26 2.15 -10.53
CA ALA A 273 -4.92 2.76 -11.81
C ALA A 273 -5.06 1.75 -12.96
N VAL A 274 -5.53 2.22 -14.11
CA VAL A 274 -5.61 1.44 -15.34
C VAL A 274 -5.04 2.27 -16.50
N SER A 275 -4.77 1.63 -17.63
CA SER A 275 -4.31 2.36 -18.82
C SER A 275 -5.26 3.48 -19.21
N LYS A 276 -4.71 4.55 -19.80
CA LYS A 276 -5.46 5.74 -20.22
C LYS A 276 -6.56 5.41 -21.23
N GLU A 277 -6.35 4.40 -22.06
CA GLU A 277 -7.27 3.97 -23.10
C GLU A 277 -8.36 3.01 -22.57
N ASN A 278 -8.20 2.46 -21.35
CA ASN A 278 -9.13 1.47 -20.79
C ASN A 278 -10.16 2.12 -19.84
N GLU A 279 -11.09 2.91 -20.44
CA GLU A 279 -12.19 3.54 -19.71
C GLU A 279 -13.18 2.54 -19.13
N GLU A 280 -13.46 1.45 -19.87
CA GLU A 280 -14.38 0.42 -19.43
C GLU A 280 -13.93 -0.26 -18.14
N LEU A 281 -12.64 -0.57 -18.02
CA LEU A 281 -12.10 -1.17 -16.80
C LEU A 281 -12.12 -0.18 -15.63
N GLN A 282 -11.84 1.10 -15.87
CA GLN A 282 -11.97 2.14 -14.83
C GLN A 282 -13.40 2.23 -14.31
N ASP A 283 -14.39 2.29 -15.21
CA ASP A 283 -15.81 2.37 -14.85
C ASP A 283 -16.26 1.13 -14.10
N TYR A 284 -15.82 -0.06 -14.54
CA TYR A 284 -16.08 -1.31 -13.86
C TYR A 284 -15.50 -1.33 -12.44
N VAL A 285 -14.24 -0.92 -12.29
CA VAL A 285 -13.58 -0.83 -10.97
C VAL A 285 -14.32 0.16 -10.06
N ASN A 286 -14.73 1.33 -10.58
CA ASN A 286 -15.50 2.31 -9.80
C ASN A 286 -16.84 1.72 -9.32
N MET A 287 -17.55 0.99 -10.19
CA MET A 287 -18.78 0.32 -9.82
C MET A 287 -18.53 -0.77 -8.77
N TYR A 288 -17.47 -1.57 -8.94
CA TYR A 288 -17.06 -2.57 -7.97
C TYR A 288 -16.79 -1.95 -6.59
N LEU A 289 -16.00 -0.87 -6.52
CA LEU A 289 -15.69 -0.17 -5.28
C LEU A 289 -16.94 0.40 -4.61
N ALA A 290 -17.87 0.95 -5.37
CA ALA A 290 -19.12 1.49 -4.85
C ALA A 290 -20.06 0.42 -4.28
N MET A 291 -19.95 -0.84 -4.73
CA MET A 291 -20.76 -1.98 -4.27
C MET A 291 -20.08 -2.77 -3.16
N SER A 292 -18.78 -2.59 -2.97
CA SER A 292 -17.97 -3.31 -1.97
C SER A 292 -18.02 -2.63 -0.60
N PRO A 293 -17.85 -3.36 0.51
CA PRO A 293 -17.62 -2.73 1.80
C PRO A 293 -16.37 -1.85 1.73
N GLY A 294 -16.49 -0.58 2.14
CA GLY A 294 -15.34 0.33 2.13
C GLY A 294 -14.25 -0.13 3.10
N LEU A 295 -13.00 -0.08 2.66
CA LEU A 295 -11.84 -0.29 3.51
C LEU A 295 -11.60 0.94 4.38
N THR A 296 -11.35 0.74 5.67
CA THR A 296 -11.07 1.83 6.61
C THR A 296 -9.64 1.72 7.17
N ILE A 297 -9.11 2.85 7.63
CA ILE A 297 -7.80 2.86 8.31
C ILE A 297 -7.77 1.95 9.54
N ASN A 298 -8.91 1.80 10.24
CA ASN A 298 -9.01 0.91 11.39
C ASN A 298 -8.89 -0.58 10.99
N ASP A 299 -9.28 -0.95 9.79
CA ASP A 299 -9.12 -2.32 9.30
C ASP A 299 -7.63 -2.61 9.03
N ILE A 300 -6.90 -1.63 8.51
CA ILE A 300 -5.44 -1.75 8.33
C ILE A 300 -4.73 -1.80 9.69
N HIS A 301 -5.12 -0.94 10.65
CA HIS A 301 -4.54 -1.01 12.00
C HIS A 301 -4.72 -2.38 12.66
N LYS A 302 -5.90 -3.00 12.53
CA LYS A 302 -6.14 -4.35 13.05
C LYS A 302 -5.22 -5.39 12.42
N ARG A 303 -4.97 -5.31 11.10
CA ARG A 303 -4.04 -6.22 10.41
C ARG A 303 -2.61 -6.05 10.94
N TYR A 304 -2.15 -4.82 11.14
CA TYR A 304 -0.85 -4.58 11.76
C TYR A 304 -0.78 -5.13 13.19
N ASP A 305 -1.83 -4.91 14.00
CA ASP A 305 -1.88 -5.42 15.36
C ASP A 305 -1.82 -6.97 15.40
N GLN A 306 -2.55 -7.65 14.52
CA GLN A 306 -2.51 -9.11 14.37
C GLN A 306 -1.12 -9.59 13.95
N TYR A 307 -0.54 -8.98 12.92
CA TYR A 307 0.79 -9.34 12.43
C TYR A 307 1.87 -9.24 13.51
N TYR A 308 1.87 -8.18 14.29
CA TYR A 308 2.89 -7.94 15.31
C TYR A 308 2.58 -8.57 16.68
N SER A 309 1.35 -9.01 16.93
CA SER A 309 1.01 -9.81 18.12
C SER A 309 1.43 -11.27 17.99
N GLY A 310 1.75 -11.72 16.79
CA GLY A 310 2.03 -13.11 16.47
C GLY A 310 0.78 -13.95 16.22
N GLU A 311 -0.43 -13.36 16.29
CA GLU A 311 -1.69 -14.10 16.09
C GLU A 311 -1.91 -14.47 14.61
N ALA A 312 -1.26 -13.76 13.68
CA ALA A 312 -1.37 -14.05 12.25
C ALA A 312 -0.59 -15.29 11.78
N GLN A 313 0.32 -15.83 12.60
CA GLN A 313 1.13 -17.01 12.25
C GLN A 313 0.44 -18.33 12.60
N ASP A 314 -0.60 -18.30 13.41
CA ASP A 314 -1.28 -19.52 13.88
C ASP A 314 -2.46 -19.96 12.99
N GLU A 315 -3.05 -19.05 12.19
CA GLU A 315 -4.17 -19.39 11.30
C GLU A 315 -3.73 -20.10 9.99
N GLU A 316 -2.44 -20.03 9.60
CA GLU A 316 -1.92 -20.76 8.43
C GLU A 316 -1.46 -22.21 8.76
N ASN A 317 -1.50 -22.62 10.03
CA ASN A 317 -1.08 -23.96 10.46
C ASN A 317 -2.23 -24.86 10.97
N GLU A 318 -3.48 -24.45 10.90
CA GLU A 318 -4.67 -25.26 11.14
C GLU A 318 -5.42 -25.57 9.83
#